data_70bef407cc3c4fc15bfd61331c6e627b
#
_entry.id   70bef407cc3c4fc15bfd61331c6e627b
#
_cell.length_a   1.000
_cell.length_b   1.000
_cell.length_c   1.000
_cell.angle_alpha   90.00
_cell.angle_beta   90.00
_cell.angle_gamma   90.00
#
_symmetry.space_group_name_H-M   'P 1'
#
loop_
_entity.id
_entity.type
_entity.pdbx_description
1 polymer ?
#
loop_
_entity_poly.entity_id
_entity_poly.type
_entity_poly.pdbx_seq_one_letter_code
_entity_poly.pdbx_strand_id
1 'polypeptide(L)'
;MSNDWKTLRSELPEDVRLRLDGKREARRLGKALAELRKAMNATQREVAARAAMTQNTVSKIESADDVLLSSIVRYMHSIGGGVELVLKTSDGKAKRVDFDPEINVKQYG
;
A
#
# COMPACT_ATOMS: atom_id res chain seq x y z
N MET A 1 -9.97 -11.92 21.81
CA MET A 1 -10.92 -11.12 21.32
C MET A 1 -11.08 -11.13 19.83
N SER A 2 -11.42 -12.30 19.33
CA SER A 2 -11.62 -12.45 17.91
C SER A 2 -12.80 -11.62 17.40
N ASN A 3 -13.75 -11.32 18.27
CA ASN A 3 -14.91 -10.51 17.87
C ASN A 3 -14.52 -9.09 17.56
N ASP A 4 -13.46 -8.61 18.21
CA ASP A 4 -13.03 -7.23 18.02
C ASP A 4 -12.49 -6.99 16.64
N TRP A 5 -11.91 -8.01 16.05
CA TRP A 5 -11.38 -7.88 14.70
C TRP A 5 -12.48 -7.59 13.69
N LYS A 6 -13.58 -8.33 13.77
CA LYS A 6 -14.68 -8.11 12.84
C LYS A 6 -15.35 -6.76 13.06
N THR A 7 -15.53 -6.38 14.32
CA THR A 7 -16.13 -5.09 14.65
C THR A 7 -15.25 -3.96 14.13
N LEU A 8 -13.95 -4.06 14.38
CA LEU A 8 -13.00 -3.07 13.89
C LEU A 8 -13.03 -2.96 12.37
N ARG A 9 -13.06 -4.10 11.72
CA ARG A 9 -13.05 -4.13 10.28
C ARG A 9 -14.28 -3.44 9.69
N SER A 10 -15.44 -3.66 10.28
CA SER A 10 -16.67 -3.06 9.79
C SER A 10 -16.74 -1.56 10.06
N GLU A 11 -15.95 -1.09 11.05
CA GLU A 11 -15.92 0.31 11.40
C GLU A 11 -14.81 1.09 10.70
N LEU A 12 -13.89 0.39 10.05
CA LEU A 12 -12.79 1.05 9.36
C LEU A 12 -13.28 1.76 8.12
N PRO A 13 -12.75 2.94 7.84
CA PRO A 13 -13.05 3.60 6.57
C PRO A 13 -12.45 2.82 5.41
N GLU A 14 -12.94 3.11 4.20
CA GLU A 14 -12.39 2.48 3.01
C GLU A 14 -10.88 2.69 2.89
N ASP A 15 -10.43 3.89 3.23
CA ASP A 15 -9.02 4.20 3.23
C ASP A 15 -8.48 3.97 4.62
N VAL A 16 -7.70 2.91 4.76
CA VAL A 16 -7.10 2.56 6.03
C VAL A 16 -5.71 3.17 6.13
N ARG A 17 -5.52 3.96 7.17
CA ARG A 17 -4.21 4.55 7.43
C ARG A 17 -3.30 3.49 8.03
N LEU A 18 -2.21 3.26 7.37
CA LEU A 18 -1.24 2.27 7.81
C LEU A 18 -0.31 2.92 8.83
N ARG A 19 -0.45 2.48 10.08
CA ARG A 19 0.44 2.95 11.14
C ARG A 19 1.42 1.86 11.46
N LEU A 20 2.67 2.14 11.17
CA LEU A 20 3.74 1.20 11.45
C LEU A 20 4.36 1.55 12.80
N ASP A 21 4.84 0.52 13.47
CA ASP A 21 5.44 0.69 14.77
C ASP A 21 6.75 1.44 14.63
N GLY A 22 6.68 2.73 14.86
CA GLY A 22 7.84 3.58 14.75
C GLY A 22 8.05 4.11 13.34
N LYS A 23 8.76 5.21 13.29
CA LYS A 23 9.01 5.90 12.02
C LYS A 23 9.96 5.12 11.12
N ARG A 24 10.74 4.24 11.71
CA ARG A 24 11.72 3.47 10.94
C ARG A 24 11.06 2.57 9.90
N GLU A 25 10.01 1.85 10.31
CA GLU A 25 9.32 0.94 9.41
C GLU A 25 8.61 1.70 8.30
N ALA A 26 8.02 2.83 8.64
CA ALA A 26 7.35 3.65 7.63
C ALA A 26 8.34 4.17 6.59
N ARG A 27 9.51 4.59 7.07
CA ARG A 27 10.55 5.09 6.17
C ARG A 27 11.14 3.99 5.30
N ARG A 28 11.27 2.81 5.84
CA ARG A 28 11.73 1.66 5.06
C ARG A 28 10.75 1.33 3.93
N LEU A 29 9.47 1.39 4.23
CA LEU A 29 8.45 1.16 3.21
C LEU A 29 8.53 2.24 2.13
N GLY A 30 8.60 3.50 2.53
CA GLY A 30 8.70 4.60 1.57
C GLY A 30 9.92 4.49 0.70
N LYS A 31 11.06 4.13 1.30
CA LYS A 31 12.28 3.94 0.54
C LYS A 31 12.16 2.80 -0.45
N ALA A 32 11.53 1.70 -0.04
CA ALA A 32 11.33 0.57 -0.93
C ALA A 32 10.44 0.96 -2.13
N LEU A 33 9.41 1.74 -1.86
CA LEU A 33 8.54 2.21 -2.94
C LEU A 33 9.33 3.07 -3.93
N ALA A 34 10.15 3.98 -3.42
CA ALA A 34 10.96 4.82 -4.28
C ALA A 34 11.96 4.00 -5.10
N GLU A 35 12.54 2.97 -4.50
CA GLU A 35 13.47 2.11 -5.20
C GLU A 35 12.79 1.33 -6.32
N LEU A 36 11.60 0.82 -6.06
CA LEU A 36 10.83 0.11 -7.08
C LEU A 36 10.44 1.06 -8.22
N ARG A 37 10.00 2.27 -7.86
CA ARG A 37 9.67 3.27 -8.87
C ARG A 37 10.85 3.52 -9.80
N LYS A 38 12.03 3.75 -9.22
CA LYS A 38 13.23 4.04 -10.00
C LYS A 38 13.65 2.85 -10.85
N ALA A 39 13.49 1.65 -10.32
CA ALA A 39 13.80 0.43 -11.07
C ALA A 39 12.90 0.29 -12.29
N MET A 40 11.68 0.82 -12.22
CA MET A 40 10.76 0.80 -13.35
C MET A 40 10.87 2.03 -14.22
N ASN A 41 11.90 2.85 -13.99
CA ASN A 41 12.17 4.07 -14.76
C ASN A 41 11.02 5.07 -14.75
N ALA A 42 10.33 5.16 -13.62
CA ALA A 42 9.21 6.08 -13.48
C ALA A 42 9.62 7.24 -12.57
N THR A 43 9.18 8.44 -12.93
CA THR A 43 9.39 9.63 -12.10
C THR A 43 8.24 9.78 -11.13
N GLN A 44 8.45 10.60 -10.09
CA GLN A 44 7.36 10.91 -9.16
C GLN A 44 6.18 11.55 -9.90
N ARG A 45 6.48 12.38 -10.89
CA ARG A 45 5.42 13.03 -11.69
C ARG A 45 4.59 11.99 -12.45
N GLU A 46 5.24 11.01 -13.03
CA GLU A 46 4.53 9.96 -13.76
C GLU A 46 3.66 9.12 -12.84
N VAL A 47 4.18 8.77 -11.66
CA VAL A 47 3.39 8.03 -10.68
C VAL A 47 2.16 8.86 -10.28
N ALA A 48 2.36 10.14 -10.00
CA ALA A 48 1.28 11.03 -9.62
C ALA A 48 0.18 11.05 -10.68
N ALA A 49 0.58 11.19 -11.94
CA ALA A 49 -0.40 11.25 -13.03
C ALA A 49 -1.18 9.94 -13.14
N ARG A 50 -0.49 8.81 -13.09
CA ARG A 50 -1.13 7.50 -13.25
C ARG A 50 -1.95 7.09 -12.04
N ALA A 51 -1.52 7.48 -10.85
CA ALA A 51 -2.21 7.11 -9.62
C ALA A 51 -3.30 8.11 -9.24
N ALA A 52 -3.50 9.14 -10.05
CA ALA A 52 -4.48 10.20 -9.80
C ALA A 52 -4.25 10.86 -8.44
N MET A 53 -3.01 11.27 -8.21
CA MET A 53 -2.65 12.00 -7.00
C MET A 53 -1.66 13.10 -7.38
N THR A 54 -1.38 14.00 -6.43
CA THR A 54 -0.43 15.06 -6.68
C THR A 54 1.00 14.55 -6.51
N GLN A 55 1.95 15.24 -7.13
CA GLN A 55 3.35 14.90 -6.94
C GLN A 55 3.76 15.06 -5.48
N ASN A 56 3.20 16.05 -4.80
CA ASN A 56 3.46 16.23 -3.38
C ASN A 56 3.02 15.02 -2.57
N THR A 57 1.88 14.44 -2.92
CA THR A 57 1.40 13.22 -2.27
C THR A 57 2.37 12.07 -2.51
N VAL A 58 2.85 11.91 -3.74
CA VAL A 58 3.82 10.86 -4.05
C VAL A 58 5.09 11.05 -3.22
N SER A 59 5.58 12.26 -3.14
CA SER A 59 6.76 12.56 -2.36
C SER A 59 6.55 12.22 -0.88
N LYS A 60 5.37 12.52 -0.36
CA LYS A 60 5.05 12.22 1.03
C LYS A 60 4.96 10.72 1.29
N ILE A 61 4.41 9.96 0.34
CA ILE A 61 4.35 8.51 0.47
C ILE A 61 5.75 7.94 0.61
N GLU A 62 6.69 8.48 -0.15
CA GLU A 62 8.06 7.97 -0.13
C GLU A 62 8.85 8.39 1.10
N SER A 63 8.37 9.37 1.85
CA SER A 63 9.11 9.91 2.99
C SER A 63 8.29 10.06 4.28
N ALA A 64 7.02 9.73 4.26
CA ALA A 64 6.13 9.99 5.38
C ALA A 64 6.26 8.96 6.50
N ASP A 65 5.78 9.35 7.68
CA ASP A 65 5.77 8.47 8.85
C ASP A 65 4.58 7.53 8.85
N ASP A 66 3.51 7.88 8.16
CA ASP A 66 2.40 6.96 7.96
C ASP A 66 1.77 7.27 6.62
N VAL A 67 1.02 6.31 6.08
CA VAL A 67 0.45 6.44 4.74
C VAL A 67 -0.80 5.58 4.68
N LEU A 68 -1.72 5.96 3.81
CA LEU A 68 -2.93 5.17 3.57
C LEU A 68 -2.57 3.94 2.75
N LEU A 69 -3.14 2.79 3.12
CA LEU A 69 -2.92 1.57 2.38
C LEU A 69 -3.42 1.71 0.94
N SER A 70 -4.54 2.37 0.75
CA SER A 70 -5.07 2.60 -0.59
C SER A 70 -4.12 3.40 -1.46
N SER A 71 -3.38 4.33 -0.85
CA SER A 71 -2.38 5.11 -1.58
C SER A 71 -1.22 4.24 -2.03
N ILE A 72 -0.80 3.30 -1.19
CA ILE A 72 0.26 2.37 -1.56
C ILE A 72 -0.17 1.49 -2.72
N VAL A 73 -1.41 1.02 -2.68
CA VAL A 73 -1.93 0.18 -3.76
C VAL A 73 -1.96 0.96 -5.07
N ARG A 74 -2.46 2.20 -5.04
CA ARG A 74 -2.49 3.03 -6.24
C ARG A 74 -1.10 3.36 -6.75
N TYR A 75 -0.18 3.63 -5.83
CA TYR A 75 1.21 3.89 -6.19
C TYR A 75 1.80 2.69 -6.93
N MET A 76 1.70 1.50 -6.35
CA MET A 76 2.25 0.31 -6.96
C MET A 76 1.59 -0.01 -8.29
N HIS A 77 0.28 0.20 -8.38
CA HIS A 77 -0.43 -0.04 -9.62
C HIS A 77 0.06 0.87 -10.74
N SER A 78 0.44 2.09 -10.39
CA SER A 78 0.91 3.07 -11.38
C SER A 78 2.22 2.65 -12.05
N ILE A 79 3.00 1.79 -11.41
CA ILE A 79 4.26 1.29 -11.97
C ILE A 79 4.14 -0.15 -12.44
N GLY A 80 2.89 -0.64 -12.58
CA GLY A 80 2.66 -1.98 -13.11
C GLY A 80 2.76 -3.09 -12.09
N GLY A 81 2.76 -2.77 -10.81
CA GLY A 81 2.85 -3.76 -9.75
C GLY A 81 1.58 -3.90 -8.95
N GLY A 82 1.70 -4.51 -7.79
CA GLY A 82 0.58 -4.67 -6.87
C GLY A 82 1.08 -4.78 -5.46
N VAL A 83 0.15 -4.97 -4.52
CA VAL A 83 0.48 -5.07 -3.10
C VAL A 83 -0.09 -6.37 -2.57
N GLU A 84 0.74 -7.08 -1.83
CA GLU A 84 0.34 -8.33 -1.22
C GLU A 84 0.80 -8.30 0.23
N LEU A 85 -0.12 -8.61 1.13
CA LEU A 85 0.19 -8.73 2.55
C LEU A 85 0.29 -10.19 2.92
N VAL A 86 1.27 -10.51 3.74
CA VAL A 86 1.42 -11.85 4.28
C VAL A 86 1.23 -11.76 5.78
N LEU A 87 0.17 -12.40 6.27
CA LEU A 87 -0.13 -12.45 7.69
C LEU A 87 0.40 -13.77 8.23
N LYS A 88 1.21 -13.71 9.29
CA LYS A 88 1.86 -14.89 9.83
C LYS A 88 1.53 -15.07 11.29
N THR A 89 1.39 -16.32 11.70
CA THR A 89 1.23 -16.65 13.12
C THR A 89 2.54 -17.23 13.64
N SER A 90 2.65 -17.28 14.97
CA SER A 90 3.87 -17.78 15.59
C SER A 90 4.08 -19.27 15.38
N ASP A 91 3.03 -20.00 15.06
CA ASP A 91 3.14 -21.45 14.81
C ASP A 91 3.43 -21.76 13.35
N GLY A 92 3.73 -20.76 12.56
CA GLY A 92 4.18 -20.99 11.18
C GLY A 92 3.10 -20.93 10.12
N LYS A 93 1.88 -20.62 10.48
CA LYS A 93 0.83 -20.46 9.48
C LYS A 93 0.93 -19.10 8.81
N ALA A 94 0.58 -19.04 7.54
CA ALA A 94 0.64 -17.80 6.79
C ALA A 94 -0.55 -17.68 5.86
N LYS A 95 -0.99 -16.46 5.65
CA LYS A 95 -2.07 -16.16 4.72
C LYS A 95 -1.71 -14.95 3.90
N ARG A 96 -1.90 -15.04 2.61
CA ARG A 96 -1.65 -13.93 1.68
C ARG A 96 -2.94 -13.24 1.33
N VAL A 97 -2.89 -11.91 1.31
CA VAL A 97 -4.03 -11.11 0.95
C VAL A 97 -3.61 -10.14 -0.14
N ASP A 98 -4.28 -10.21 -1.27
CA ASP A 98 -4.03 -9.34 -2.40
C ASP A 98 -4.81 -8.05 -2.28
N PHE A 99 -4.11 -6.93 -2.45
CA PHE A 99 -4.76 -5.62 -2.44
C PHE A 99 -4.60 -4.99 -3.81
N ASP A 100 -5.34 -5.52 -4.77
CA ASP A 100 -5.28 -4.99 -6.11
C ASP A 100 -6.66 -5.08 -6.76
N PRO A 101 -7.59 -4.26 -6.29
CA PRO A 101 -8.95 -4.32 -6.79
C PRO A 101 -9.09 -4.01 -8.27
N GLU A 102 -8.19 -3.17 -8.80
CA GLU A 102 -8.28 -2.83 -10.21
C GLU A 102 -7.89 -3.98 -11.11
N ILE A 103 -6.88 -4.74 -10.71
CA ILE A 103 -6.51 -5.93 -11.47
C ILE A 103 -7.66 -6.92 -11.44
N ASN A 104 -8.29 -7.09 -10.29
CA ASN A 104 -9.43 -7.99 -10.18
C ASN A 104 -10.57 -7.55 -11.09
N VAL A 105 -10.84 -6.26 -11.14
CA VAL A 105 -11.88 -5.74 -12.00
C VAL A 105 -11.56 -6.03 -13.46
N LYS A 106 -10.33 -5.83 -13.86
CA LYS A 106 -9.92 -6.10 -15.22
C LYS A 106 -10.01 -7.57 -15.60
N GLN A 107 -9.70 -8.44 -14.65
CA GLN A 107 -9.78 -9.87 -14.90
C GLN A 107 -11.21 -10.33 -15.17
N TYR A 108 -12.14 -9.68 -14.52
CA TYR A 108 -13.54 -10.08 -14.63
C TYR A 108 -14.31 -9.29 -15.67
N GLY A 109 -13.77 -8.20 -16.06
CA GLY A 109 -14.37 -7.37 -17.06
C GLY A 109 -13.80 -7.69 -18.42
#